data_b99b5a7ae4437e390b617a2868c8f8cb
#
_entry.id   b99b5a7ae4437e390b617a2868c8f8cb
#
_cell.length_a   1.000
_cell.length_b   1.000
_cell.length_c   1.000
_cell.angle_alpha   90.00
_cell.angle_beta   90.00
_cell.angle_gamma   90.00
#
_symmetry.space_group_name_H-M   'P 1'
#
loop_
_entity.id
_entity.type
_entity.pdbx_description
1 polymer ?
#
loop_
_entity_poly.entity_id
_entity_poly.type
_entity_poly.pdbx_seq_one_letter_code
_entity_poly.pdbx_strand_id
1 'polypeptide(L)'
;MIYEVIFRLKAEKDLEDIQDYYNRILPTLTDKFFLEFFGTMKFVEREPQIFQVRYRGIRIAPLYQFPYGIHYKEAKNKIVVYRVLHTKRYFK
;
A
#
# COMPACT_ATOMS: atom_id res chain seq x y z
N MET A 1 13.47 -8.10 -13.25
CA MET A 1 12.97 -9.24 -12.47
C MET A 1 11.53 -9.01 -12.08
N ILE A 2 10.70 -10.04 -12.15
CA ILE A 2 9.29 -9.93 -11.82
C ILE A 2 9.07 -10.46 -10.42
N TYR A 3 8.40 -9.67 -9.59
CA TYR A 3 8.05 -10.08 -8.24
C TYR A 3 6.59 -10.50 -8.20
N GLU A 4 6.32 -11.56 -7.46
CA GLU A 4 4.95 -11.95 -7.17
C GLU A 4 4.44 -11.10 -6.01
N VAL A 5 3.25 -10.51 -6.15
CA VAL A 5 2.68 -9.67 -5.10
C VAL A 5 1.64 -10.47 -4.33
N ILE A 6 1.80 -10.49 -3.02
CA ILE A 6 0.90 -11.21 -2.12
C ILE A 6 0.35 -10.21 -1.12
N PHE A 7 -0.98 -10.19 -0.97
CA PHE A 7 -1.66 -9.35 0.01
C PHE A 7 -2.07 -10.18 1.21
N ARG A 8 -1.66 -9.77 2.40
CA ARG A 8 -2.12 -10.41 3.61
C ARG A 8 -3.58 -10.02 3.86
N LEU A 9 -4.29 -10.83 4.63
CA LEU A 9 -5.71 -10.59 4.87
C LEU A 9 -5.98 -9.22 5.48
N LYS A 10 -5.11 -8.77 6.39
CA LYS A 10 -5.31 -7.46 6.99
C LYS A 10 -5.14 -6.34 5.97
N ALA A 11 -4.25 -6.50 5.00
CA ALA A 11 -4.09 -5.50 3.94
C ALA A 11 -5.33 -5.47 3.05
N GLU A 12 -5.88 -6.64 2.73
CA GLU A 12 -7.12 -6.69 1.95
C GLU A 12 -8.26 -6.00 2.69
N LYS A 13 -8.35 -6.25 3.99
CA LYS A 13 -9.38 -5.60 4.80
C LYS A 13 -9.18 -4.09 4.84
N ASP A 14 -7.93 -3.64 4.96
CA ASP A 14 -7.63 -2.21 4.90
C ASP A 14 -8.15 -1.59 3.60
N LEU A 15 -7.91 -2.27 2.48
CA LEU A 15 -8.36 -1.76 1.18
C LEU A 15 -9.88 -1.72 1.07
N GLU A 16 -10.55 -2.74 1.61
CA GLU A 16 -12.01 -2.71 1.66
C GLU A 16 -12.54 -1.53 2.46
N ASP A 17 -11.94 -1.28 3.62
CA ASP A 17 -12.37 -0.17 4.48
C ASP A 17 -12.14 1.17 3.79
N ILE A 18 -11.02 1.32 3.10
CA ILE A 18 -10.72 2.55 2.36
C ILE A 18 -11.73 2.74 1.23
N GLN A 19 -12.03 1.66 0.50
CA GLN A 19 -13.01 1.69 -0.57
C GLN A 19 -14.38 2.13 -0.05
N ASP A 20 -14.82 1.54 1.05
CA ASP A 20 -16.10 1.88 1.64
C ASP A 20 -16.13 3.34 2.07
N TYR A 21 -15.05 3.81 2.67
CA TYR A 21 -14.95 5.19 3.15
C TYR A 21 -15.10 6.19 2.00
N TYR A 22 -14.32 6.00 0.93
CA TYR A 22 -14.35 6.95 -0.19
C TYR A 22 -15.64 6.83 -1.00
N ASN A 23 -16.19 5.62 -1.11
CA ASN A 23 -17.49 5.45 -1.80
C ASN A 23 -18.60 6.23 -1.12
N ARG A 24 -18.53 6.34 0.20
CA ARG A 24 -19.55 7.12 0.93
C ARG A 24 -19.42 8.62 0.71
N ILE A 25 -18.21 9.08 0.39
CA ILE A 25 -17.98 10.51 0.14
C ILE A 25 -18.26 10.84 -1.31
N LEU A 26 -17.57 10.18 -2.22
CA LEU A 26 -17.70 10.42 -3.65
C LEU A 26 -17.02 9.25 -4.39
N PRO A 27 -17.78 8.43 -5.13
CA PRO A 27 -17.20 7.22 -5.73
C PRO A 27 -16.00 7.46 -6.64
N THR A 28 -15.90 8.64 -7.29
CA THR A 28 -14.73 8.92 -8.11
C THR A 28 -13.45 9.00 -7.29
N LEU A 29 -13.55 9.30 -6.00
CA LEU A 29 -12.37 9.30 -5.13
C LEU A 29 -11.83 7.89 -4.96
N THR A 30 -12.71 6.90 -4.89
CA THR A 30 -12.29 5.50 -4.81
C THR A 30 -11.47 5.12 -6.05
N ASP A 31 -11.96 5.52 -7.22
CA ASP A 31 -11.24 5.23 -8.47
C ASP A 31 -9.86 5.88 -8.46
N LYS A 32 -9.79 7.13 -8.02
CA LYS A 32 -8.51 7.85 -7.95
C LYS A 32 -7.56 7.21 -6.95
N PHE A 33 -8.10 6.77 -5.82
CA PHE A 33 -7.27 6.09 -4.82
C PHE A 33 -6.63 4.84 -5.42
N PHE A 34 -7.43 3.97 -6.04
CA PHE A 34 -6.90 2.73 -6.58
C PHE A 34 -5.98 2.95 -7.77
N LEU A 35 -6.22 4.01 -8.54
CA LEU A 35 -5.31 4.34 -9.62
C LEU A 35 -3.92 4.66 -9.06
N GLU A 36 -3.85 5.48 -8.01
CA GLU A 36 -2.57 5.78 -7.39
C GLU A 36 -1.99 4.56 -6.68
N PHE A 37 -2.84 3.80 -5.99
CA PHE A 37 -2.39 2.62 -5.26
C PHE A 37 -1.70 1.63 -6.20
N PHE A 38 -2.34 1.28 -7.31
CA PHE A 38 -1.76 0.32 -8.23
C PHE A 38 -0.55 0.88 -8.96
N GLY A 39 -0.54 2.19 -9.24
CA GLY A 39 0.64 2.83 -9.81
C GLY A 39 1.83 2.73 -8.86
N THR A 40 1.59 2.98 -7.58
CA THR A 40 2.65 2.86 -6.56
C THR A 40 3.10 1.42 -6.43
N MET A 41 2.18 0.46 -6.49
CA MET A 41 2.54 -0.95 -6.42
C MET A 41 3.42 -1.37 -7.60
N LYS A 42 3.14 -0.87 -8.81
CA LYS A 42 4.00 -1.18 -9.94
C LYS A 42 5.42 -0.64 -9.72
N PHE A 43 5.52 0.54 -9.13
CA PHE A 43 6.82 1.10 -8.83
C PHE A 43 7.55 0.25 -7.77
N VAL A 44 6.84 -0.17 -6.73
CA VAL A 44 7.41 -1.04 -5.71
C VAL A 44 7.90 -2.36 -6.31
N GLU A 45 7.14 -2.93 -7.26
CA GLU A 45 7.56 -4.16 -7.91
C GLU A 45 8.86 -4.00 -8.68
N ARG A 46 9.10 -2.83 -9.26
CA ARG A 46 10.32 -2.59 -10.01
C ARG A 46 11.49 -2.27 -9.11
N GLU A 47 11.23 -1.53 -8.02
CA GLU A 47 12.29 -1.04 -7.14
C GLU A 47 11.90 -1.28 -5.69
N PRO A 48 11.82 -2.55 -5.27
CA PRO A 48 11.27 -2.83 -3.93
C PRO A 48 12.14 -2.30 -2.79
N GLN A 49 13.41 -2.01 -3.04
CA GLN A 49 14.31 -1.55 -1.99
C GLN A 49 14.45 -0.03 -1.94
N ILE A 50 13.73 0.69 -2.79
CA ILE A 50 13.88 2.13 -2.85
C ILE A 50 13.37 2.82 -1.59
N PHE A 51 12.37 2.24 -0.93
CA PHE A 51 11.87 2.81 0.31
C PHE A 51 12.60 2.21 1.49
N GLN A 52 12.85 3.04 2.48
CA GLN A 52 13.63 2.66 3.65
C GLN A 52 12.86 1.69 4.53
N VAL A 53 13.60 0.72 5.11
CA VAL A 53 13.01 -0.14 6.14
C VAL A 53 12.70 0.71 7.36
N ARG A 54 11.48 0.63 7.85
CA ARG A 54 10.99 1.48 8.93
C ARG A 54 10.79 0.74 10.25
N TYR A 55 10.33 -0.51 10.19
CA TYR A 55 10.14 -1.31 11.39
C TYR A 55 10.01 -2.77 11.00
N ARG A 56 10.60 -3.67 11.81
CA ARG A 56 10.46 -5.13 11.64
C ARG A 56 10.74 -5.62 10.21
N GLY A 57 11.65 -4.96 9.54
CA GLY A 57 11.95 -5.31 8.15
C GLY A 57 10.93 -4.81 7.14
N ILE A 58 9.96 -4.02 7.57
CA ILE A 58 8.89 -3.53 6.71
C ILE A 58 9.27 -2.16 6.16
N ARG A 59 9.04 -1.99 4.87
CA ARG A 59 9.22 -0.71 4.17
C ARG A 59 7.84 -0.09 3.97
N ILE A 60 7.80 1.23 3.83
CA ILE A 60 6.55 1.95 3.64
C ILE A 60 6.66 2.77 2.37
N ALA A 61 5.75 2.50 1.42
CA ALA A 61 5.62 3.27 0.20
C ALA A 61 4.46 4.25 0.38
N PRO A 62 4.74 5.55 0.51
CA PRO A 62 3.67 6.52 0.74
C PRO A 62 2.92 6.83 -0.54
N LEU A 63 1.61 7.04 -0.43
CA LEU A 63 0.84 7.64 -1.51
C LEU A 63 0.95 9.15 -1.39
N TYR A 64 0.82 9.86 -2.51
CA TYR A 64 0.98 11.31 -2.52
C TYR A 64 -0.34 12.04 -2.44
N GLN A 65 -1.35 11.58 -3.15
CA GLN A 65 -2.64 12.25 -3.18
C GLN A 65 -3.56 11.81 -2.06
N PHE A 66 -3.26 10.67 -1.45
CA PHE A 66 -4.08 10.11 -0.38
C PHE A 66 -3.20 9.85 0.84
N PRO A 67 -3.73 10.05 2.05
CA PRO A 67 -2.90 9.97 3.26
C PRO A 67 -2.71 8.53 3.75
N TYR A 68 -2.21 7.67 2.89
CA TYR A 68 -1.98 6.25 3.22
C TYR A 68 -0.59 5.83 2.81
N GLY A 69 -0.07 4.81 3.49
CA GLY A 69 1.19 4.20 3.13
C GLY A 69 1.02 2.69 2.99
N ILE A 70 1.73 2.12 2.03
CA ILE A 70 1.71 0.69 1.77
C ILE A 70 2.85 0.07 2.55
N HIS A 71 2.53 -0.78 3.52
CA HIS A 71 3.51 -1.46 4.37
C HIS A 71 3.82 -2.82 3.78
N TYR A 72 5.05 -3.02 3.33
CA TYR A 72 5.38 -4.24 2.61
C TYR A 72 6.78 -4.74 2.97
N LYS A 73 7.01 -5.99 2.63
CA LYS A 73 8.31 -6.62 2.76
C LYS A 73 8.69 -7.26 1.44
N GLU A 74 9.95 -7.19 1.10
CA GLU A 74 10.48 -7.97 -0.01
C GLU A 74 11.10 -9.24 0.57
N ALA A 75 10.73 -10.40 0.02
CA ALA A 75 11.30 -11.66 0.48
C ALA A 75 11.42 -12.56 -0.73
N LYS A 76 12.64 -12.83 -1.16
CA LYS A 76 12.95 -13.63 -2.34
C LYS A 76 12.07 -13.21 -3.49
N ASN A 77 11.72 -13.42 -4.38
CA ASN A 77 10.98 -12.89 -5.50
C ASN A 77 9.53 -12.49 -5.19
N LYS A 78 9.25 -12.12 -3.94
CA LYS A 78 7.90 -11.78 -3.52
C LYS A 78 7.86 -10.43 -2.84
N ILE A 79 6.77 -9.71 -3.09
CA ILE A 79 6.41 -8.50 -2.36
C ILE A 79 5.19 -8.86 -1.52
N VAL A 80 5.34 -8.83 -0.20
CA VAL A 80 4.22 -9.15 0.69
C VAL A 80 3.71 -7.85 1.28
N VAL A 81 2.46 -7.51 0.98
CA VAL A 81 1.83 -6.31 1.52
C VAL A 81 1.13 -6.70 2.81
N TYR A 82 1.56 -6.09 3.92
CA TYR A 82 1.04 -6.42 5.25
C TYR A 82 -0.12 -5.54 5.65
N ARG A 83 -0.02 -4.24 5.36
CA ARG A 83 -1.06 -3.28 5.74
C ARG A 83 -1.09 -2.13 4.75
N VAL A 84 -2.24 -1.44 4.70
CA VAL A 84 -2.36 -0.13 4.03
C VAL A 84 -2.94 0.80 5.07
N LEU A 85 -2.08 1.61 5.68
CA LEU A 85 -2.45 2.37 6.86
C LEU A 85 -2.42 3.87 6.59
N HIS A 86 -3.35 4.57 7.23
CA HIS A 86 -3.37 6.02 7.22
C HIS A 86 -2.06 6.52 7.83
N THR A 87 -1.45 7.53 7.22
CA THR A 87 -0.13 8.01 7.65
C THR A 87 -0.15 8.51 9.09
N LYS A 88 -1.24 9.10 9.56
CA LYS A 88 -1.31 9.56 10.94
C LYS A 88 -1.31 8.40 11.94
N ARG A 89 -1.91 7.27 11.56
CA ARG A 89 -1.92 6.11 12.45
C ARG A 89 -0.53 5.53 12.60
N TYR A 90 0.24 5.57 11.53
CA TYR A 90 1.56 4.98 11.55
C TYR A 90 2.51 5.76 12.47
N PHE A 91 2.37 7.07 12.49
CA PHE A 91 3.31 7.91 13.23
C PHE A 91 2.94 8.14 14.69
N LYS A 92 2.19 7.27 15.26
CA LYS A 92 1.86 7.38 16.67
C LYS A 92 3.05 7.13 17.56
#